data_897f5861fbf3351d4c0579f7e0685e6e
#
_entry.id   897f5861fbf3351d4c0579f7e0685e6e
#
_cell.length_a   1.000
_cell.length_b   1.000
_cell.length_c   1.000
_cell.angle_alpha   90.00
_cell.angle_beta   90.00
_cell.angle_gamma   90.00
#
_symmetry.space_group_name_H-M   'P 1'
#
loop_
_entity.id
_entity.type
_entity.pdbx_description
1 polymer ?
#
loop_
_entity_poly.entity_id
_entity_poly.type
_entity_poly.pdbx_seq_one_letter_code
_entity_poly.pdbx_strand_id
1 'polypeptide(L)'
;MVTIGDILRPESIDLDLKTANREEAINHVASLLKEDDRVTDWNVFYKGLSSMEPCLAAAGKTGICIPHTRTESVTGMVMSVGRSAPGIAIPGLECPVHFVFVIGVPLALAADYLRIIGALTRIFRNSTNKNALRNARSKADFVQLLAAAEMKL
;
A
#
# COMPACT_ATOMS: atom_id res chain seq x y z
N MET A 1 0.99 -17.76 -8.43
CA MET A 1 1.62 -16.43 -8.41
C MET A 1 0.72 -15.44 -7.68
N VAL A 2 1.26 -14.73 -6.72
CA VAL A 2 0.50 -13.77 -5.93
C VAL A 2 0.26 -12.50 -6.76
N THR A 3 -0.97 -12.02 -6.79
CA THR A 3 -1.33 -10.77 -7.47
C THR A 3 -1.86 -9.74 -6.46
N ILE A 4 -1.86 -8.47 -6.86
CA ILE A 4 -2.40 -7.41 -6.00
C ILE A 4 -3.87 -7.70 -5.66
N GLY A 5 -4.65 -8.14 -6.65
CA GLY A 5 -6.05 -8.48 -6.42
C GLY A 5 -6.27 -9.64 -5.44
N ASP A 6 -5.28 -10.52 -5.30
CA ASP A 6 -5.36 -11.64 -4.35
C ASP A 6 -5.12 -11.20 -2.90
N ILE A 7 -4.31 -10.15 -2.70
CA ILE A 7 -3.86 -9.77 -1.36
C ILE A 7 -4.58 -8.55 -0.79
N LEU A 8 -5.17 -7.72 -1.64
CA LEU A 8 -5.87 -6.51 -1.20
C LEU A 8 -7.35 -6.78 -1.01
N ARG A 9 -7.83 -6.67 0.22
CA ARG A 9 -9.24 -6.88 0.58
C ARG A 9 -9.94 -5.53 0.79
N PRO A 10 -11.24 -5.40 0.46
CA PRO A 10 -11.96 -4.14 0.69
C PRO A 10 -11.90 -3.64 2.13
N GLU A 11 -11.86 -4.55 3.12
CA GLU A 11 -11.76 -4.19 4.54
C GLU A 11 -10.45 -3.44 4.86
N SER A 12 -9.45 -3.59 4.00
CA SER A 12 -8.13 -2.99 4.21
C SER A 12 -7.92 -1.74 3.37
N ILE A 13 -9.00 -1.09 2.94
CA ILE A 13 -8.96 0.11 2.11
C ILE A 13 -9.64 1.27 2.82
N ASP A 14 -8.95 2.43 2.88
CA ASP A 14 -9.54 3.70 3.28
C ASP A 14 -9.37 4.70 2.14
N LEU A 15 -10.45 5.01 1.44
CA LEU A 15 -10.41 5.93 0.29
C LEU A 15 -10.43 7.40 0.69
N ASP A 16 -10.48 7.70 1.98
CA ASP A 16 -10.65 9.06 2.46
C ASP A 16 -9.84 9.31 3.74
N LEU A 17 -8.52 9.26 3.60
CA LEU A 17 -7.62 9.57 4.72
C LEU A 17 -7.83 11.01 5.15
N LYS A 18 -8.03 11.21 6.47
CA LYS A 18 -8.32 12.52 7.05
C LYS A 18 -7.10 13.28 7.51
N THR A 19 -5.97 12.60 7.66
CA THR A 19 -4.75 13.22 8.16
C THR A 19 -3.82 13.61 7.02
N ALA A 20 -3.09 14.71 7.20
CA ALA A 20 -1.99 15.11 6.31
C ALA A 20 -0.62 14.77 6.91
N ASN A 21 -0.59 14.20 8.11
CA ASN A 21 0.64 13.81 8.79
C ASN A 21 1.08 12.43 8.32
N ARG A 22 2.33 12.30 7.90
CA ARG A 22 2.89 11.07 7.37
C ARG A 22 2.78 9.90 8.37
N GLU A 23 3.21 10.12 9.60
CA GLU A 23 3.21 9.05 10.61
C GLU A 23 1.80 8.59 10.95
N GLU A 24 0.88 9.55 11.13
CA GLU A 24 -0.52 9.23 11.39
C GLU A 24 -1.16 8.46 10.24
N ALA A 25 -0.85 8.86 9.00
CA ALA A 25 -1.37 8.18 7.81
C ALA A 25 -0.87 6.73 7.75
N ILE A 26 0.42 6.50 7.95
CA ILE A 26 1.01 5.17 7.92
C ILE A 26 0.42 4.31 9.05
N ASN A 27 0.32 4.87 10.25
CA ASN A 27 -0.25 4.15 11.39
C ASN A 27 -1.71 3.77 11.15
N HIS A 28 -2.49 4.68 10.59
CA HIS A 28 -3.89 4.41 10.29
C HIS A 28 -4.02 3.32 9.23
N VAL A 29 -3.29 3.42 8.14
CA VAL A 29 -3.35 2.43 7.06
C VAL A 29 -2.87 1.06 7.56
N ALA A 30 -1.81 1.02 8.35
CA ALA A 30 -1.33 -0.22 8.96
C ALA A 30 -2.41 -0.84 9.84
N SER A 31 -3.14 -0.02 10.62
CA SER A 31 -4.18 -0.51 11.54
C SER A 31 -5.34 -1.20 10.83
N LEU A 32 -5.53 -0.94 9.55
CA LEU A 32 -6.54 -1.64 8.76
C LEU A 32 -6.27 -3.14 8.64
N LEU A 33 -5.04 -3.56 8.90
CA LEU A 33 -4.63 -4.97 8.89
C LEU A 33 -4.70 -5.63 10.26
N LYS A 34 -5.03 -4.88 11.30
CA LYS A 34 -4.98 -5.40 12.68
C LYS A 34 -5.88 -6.61 12.89
N GLU A 35 -7.05 -6.62 12.25
CA GLU A 35 -8.01 -7.71 12.37
C GLU A 35 -7.92 -8.72 11.21
N ASP A 36 -6.93 -8.57 10.33
CA ASP A 36 -6.73 -9.52 9.23
C ASP A 36 -6.26 -10.87 9.79
N ASP A 37 -6.92 -11.94 9.38
CA ASP A 37 -6.63 -13.29 9.88
C ASP A 37 -5.25 -13.80 9.47
N ARG A 38 -4.62 -13.17 8.47
CA ARG A 38 -3.26 -13.53 8.05
C ARG A 38 -2.19 -12.90 8.94
N VAL A 39 -2.54 -11.90 9.76
CA VAL A 39 -1.60 -11.29 10.72
C VAL A 39 -1.73 -12.02 12.04
N THR A 40 -0.68 -12.78 12.41
CA THR A 40 -0.70 -13.64 13.61
C THR A 40 -0.20 -12.92 14.85
N ASP A 41 0.64 -11.89 14.71
CA ASP A 41 1.16 -11.12 15.82
C ASP A 41 1.26 -9.65 15.40
N TRP A 42 0.23 -8.88 15.76
CA TRP A 42 0.15 -7.47 15.38
C TRP A 42 1.34 -6.65 15.90
N ASN A 43 1.76 -6.89 17.14
CA ASN A 43 2.84 -6.11 17.75
C ASN A 43 4.16 -6.30 17.01
N VAL A 44 4.47 -7.53 16.63
CA VAL A 44 5.68 -7.84 15.86
C VAL A 44 5.59 -7.20 14.47
N PHE A 45 4.44 -7.31 13.82
CA PHE A 45 4.22 -6.73 12.49
C PHE A 45 4.39 -5.20 12.53
N TYR A 46 3.70 -4.54 13.46
CA TYR A 46 3.73 -3.09 13.57
C TYR A 46 5.13 -2.57 13.91
N LYS A 47 5.84 -3.28 14.79
CA LYS A 47 7.21 -2.92 15.15
C LYS A 47 8.16 -3.00 13.95
N GLY A 48 7.98 -4.02 13.11
CA GLY A 48 8.75 -4.16 11.88
C GLY A 48 8.52 -3.00 10.93
N LEU A 49 7.27 -2.55 10.79
CA LEU A 49 6.95 -1.39 9.97
C LEU A 49 7.57 -0.11 10.50
N SER A 50 7.49 0.12 11.80
CA SER A 50 7.95 1.38 12.40
C SER A 50 9.46 1.51 12.42
N SER A 51 10.21 0.42 12.25
CA SER A 51 11.66 0.46 12.17
C SER A 51 12.19 0.78 10.77
N MET A 52 11.31 0.88 9.77
CA MET A 52 11.70 1.15 8.39
C MET A 52 11.59 2.63 8.05
N GLU A 53 12.41 3.07 7.10
CA GLU A 53 12.23 4.38 6.49
C GLU A 53 11.18 4.28 5.40
N PRO A 54 9.95 4.74 5.63
CA PRO A 54 8.89 4.63 4.64
C PRO A 54 9.11 5.63 3.51
N CYS A 55 8.53 5.34 2.38
CA CYS A 55 8.38 6.26 1.26
C CYS A 55 9.63 6.54 0.43
N LEU A 56 10.76 5.87 0.66
CA LEU A 56 11.98 6.21 -0.06
C LEU A 56 12.04 5.66 -1.49
N ALA A 57 11.68 4.39 -1.67
CA ALA A 57 12.01 3.71 -2.90
C ALA A 57 11.05 3.97 -4.06
N ALA A 58 9.75 4.10 -3.77
CA ALA A 58 8.74 4.10 -4.81
C ALA A 58 8.09 5.48 -5.01
N ALA A 59 8.30 6.40 -4.07
CA ALA A 59 7.54 7.62 -4.05
C ALA A 59 7.86 8.58 -5.19
N GLY A 60 9.08 8.87 -5.47
CA GLY A 60 9.51 9.72 -6.59
C GLY A 60 8.40 10.58 -7.16
N LYS A 61 8.08 10.37 -8.43
CA LYS A 61 7.00 11.07 -9.14
C LYS A 61 5.68 10.29 -9.16
N THR A 62 5.63 9.11 -8.52
CA THR A 62 4.43 8.28 -8.56
C THR A 62 3.32 8.75 -7.64
N GLY A 63 3.65 9.48 -6.58
CA GLY A 63 2.70 9.91 -5.56
C GLY A 63 2.29 8.79 -4.61
N ILE A 64 3.08 7.72 -4.51
CA ILE A 64 2.80 6.60 -3.62
C ILE A 64 3.94 6.38 -2.62
N CYS A 65 3.58 5.79 -1.50
CA CYS A 65 4.46 5.46 -0.40
C CYS A 65 4.17 4.01 -0.02
N ILE A 66 5.21 3.17 0.11
CA ILE A 66 5.01 1.75 0.34
C ILE A 66 5.81 1.28 1.56
N PRO A 67 5.34 1.58 2.79
CA PRO A 67 5.91 0.96 3.99
C PRO A 67 5.67 -0.55 3.96
N HIS A 68 6.70 -1.32 4.26
CA HIS A 68 6.60 -2.77 4.20
C HIS A 68 7.54 -3.43 5.19
N THR A 69 7.23 -4.66 5.55
CA THR A 69 8.10 -5.45 6.40
C THR A 69 8.03 -6.92 6.00
N ARG A 70 9.20 -7.57 5.98
CA ARG A 70 9.29 -9.03 5.90
C ARG A 70 9.25 -9.56 7.32
N THR A 71 8.32 -10.46 7.59
CA THR A 71 8.08 -10.90 8.96
C THR A 71 7.47 -12.29 9.00
N GLU A 72 7.79 -13.02 10.07
CA GLU A 72 7.13 -14.29 10.36
C GLU A 72 5.74 -14.11 10.98
N SER A 73 5.35 -12.87 11.28
CA SER A 73 4.06 -12.57 11.90
C SER A 73 2.89 -12.54 10.91
N VAL A 74 3.12 -12.87 9.64
CA VAL A 74 2.04 -13.02 8.65
C VAL A 74 2.12 -14.40 8.01
N THR A 75 0.95 -15.00 7.77
CA THR A 75 0.84 -16.33 7.13
C THR A 75 0.78 -16.25 5.62
N GLY A 76 0.48 -15.08 5.08
CA GLY A 76 0.47 -14.79 3.66
C GLY A 76 0.75 -13.32 3.47
N MET A 77 0.99 -12.90 2.24
CA MET A 77 1.20 -11.48 1.96
C MET A 77 -0.09 -10.71 2.22
N VAL A 78 0.03 -9.61 2.95
CA VAL A 78 -1.11 -8.73 3.27
C VAL A 78 -0.83 -7.34 2.75
N MET A 79 -1.90 -6.61 2.40
CA MET A 79 -1.79 -5.24 1.92
C MET A 79 -2.96 -4.42 2.43
N SER A 80 -2.67 -3.19 2.83
CA SER A 80 -3.69 -2.17 3.05
C SER A 80 -3.34 -0.93 2.25
N VAL A 81 -4.32 -0.07 2.00
CA VAL A 81 -4.11 1.17 1.26
C VAL A 81 -4.99 2.28 1.82
N GLY A 82 -4.41 3.47 1.89
CA GLY A 82 -5.13 4.69 2.19
C GLY A 82 -4.94 5.70 1.08
N ARG A 83 -6.02 6.41 0.73
CA ARG A 83 -5.99 7.45 -0.28
C ARG A 83 -6.23 8.81 0.37
N SER A 84 -5.34 9.78 0.09
CA SER A 84 -5.46 11.15 0.55
C SER A 84 -5.76 12.06 -0.65
N ALA A 85 -6.94 12.67 -0.69
CA ALA A 85 -7.29 13.58 -1.78
C ALA A 85 -6.39 14.82 -1.81
N PRO A 86 -6.14 15.50 -0.67
CA PRO A 86 -5.24 16.66 -0.68
C PRO A 86 -3.77 16.31 -0.83
N GLY A 87 -3.40 15.08 -0.54
CA GLY A 87 -2.01 14.65 -0.55
C GLY A 87 -1.30 14.88 0.77
N ILE A 88 -0.23 14.12 0.99
CA ILE A 88 0.59 14.19 2.19
C ILE A 88 1.98 14.67 1.77
N ALA A 89 2.42 15.80 2.34
CA ALA A 89 3.75 16.32 2.08
C ALA A 89 4.79 15.50 2.84
N ILE A 90 5.80 15.02 2.12
CA ILE A 90 6.89 14.25 2.71
C ILE A 90 8.20 14.97 2.42
N PRO A 91 8.98 15.31 3.45
CA PRO A 91 10.26 16.00 3.26
C PRO A 91 11.17 15.22 2.31
N GLY A 92 11.75 15.92 1.35
CA GLY A 92 12.64 15.32 0.37
C GLY A 92 11.98 14.78 -0.89
N LEU A 93 10.64 14.77 -0.96
CA LEU A 93 9.90 14.36 -2.14
C LEU A 93 9.33 15.57 -2.88
N GLU A 94 9.42 15.55 -4.21
CA GLU A 94 8.95 16.65 -5.05
C GLU A 94 7.43 16.72 -5.15
N CYS A 95 6.76 15.57 -5.06
CA CYS A 95 5.32 15.47 -5.22
C CYS A 95 4.67 15.03 -3.92
N PRO A 96 3.44 15.50 -3.62
CA PRO A 96 2.71 14.97 -2.47
C PRO A 96 2.35 13.50 -2.70
N VAL A 97 2.20 12.76 -1.61
CA VAL A 97 1.79 11.35 -1.64
C VAL A 97 0.29 11.30 -1.49
N HIS A 98 -0.38 10.67 -2.46
CA HIS A 98 -1.84 10.49 -2.43
C HIS A 98 -2.26 9.08 -2.01
N PHE A 99 -1.34 8.12 -2.05
CA PHE A 99 -1.63 6.72 -1.71
C PHE A 99 -0.54 6.16 -0.80
N VAL A 100 -0.95 5.57 0.30
CA VAL A 100 -0.07 4.84 1.21
C VAL A 100 -0.45 3.37 1.14
N PHE A 101 0.48 2.52 0.70
CA PHE A 101 0.32 1.06 0.65
C PHE A 101 1.17 0.44 1.74
N VAL A 102 0.56 -0.25 2.69
CA VAL A 102 1.30 -1.00 3.72
C VAL A 102 1.28 -2.47 3.33
N ILE A 103 2.46 -3.10 3.30
CA ILE A 103 2.59 -4.49 2.88
C ILE A 103 3.32 -5.30 3.95
N GLY A 104 2.72 -6.43 4.34
CA GLY A 104 3.38 -7.45 5.16
C GLY A 104 3.75 -8.64 4.30
N VAL A 105 5.00 -9.11 4.39
CA VAL A 105 5.56 -10.13 3.51
C VAL A 105 6.08 -11.30 4.33
N PRO A 106 5.57 -12.53 4.10
CA PRO A 106 6.18 -13.73 4.69
C PRO A 106 7.63 -13.87 4.26
N LEU A 107 8.47 -14.44 5.13
CA LEU A 107 9.90 -14.58 4.84
C LEU A 107 10.16 -15.35 3.54
N ALA A 108 9.29 -16.29 3.20
CA ALA A 108 9.44 -17.13 2.01
C ALA A 108 9.05 -16.45 0.69
N LEU A 109 8.41 -15.29 0.72
CA LEU A 109 7.82 -14.66 -0.48
C LEU A 109 8.56 -13.39 -0.94
N ALA A 110 9.88 -13.34 -0.73
CA ALA A 110 10.66 -12.16 -1.09
C ALA A 110 10.59 -11.82 -2.60
N ALA A 111 10.59 -12.84 -3.47
CA ALA A 111 10.51 -12.62 -4.92
C ALA A 111 9.14 -12.08 -5.34
N ASP A 112 8.06 -12.61 -4.75
CA ASP A 112 6.71 -12.12 -5.00
C ASP A 112 6.55 -10.67 -4.56
N TYR A 113 7.14 -10.32 -3.41
CA TYR A 113 7.12 -8.97 -2.90
C TYR A 113 7.75 -7.98 -3.88
N LEU A 114 8.93 -8.29 -4.40
CA LEU A 114 9.61 -7.41 -5.36
C LEU A 114 8.77 -7.21 -6.62
N ARG A 115 8.09 -8.25 -7.08
CA ARG A 115 7.19 -8.16 -8.23
C ARG A 115 6.00 -7.26 -7.96
N ILE A 116 5.41 -7.35 -6.76
CA ILE A 116 4.28 -6.50 -6.35
C ILE A 116 4.71 -5.03 -6.28
N ILE A 117 5.85 -4.74 -5.68
CA ILE A 117 6.40 -3.37 -5.61
C ILE A 117 6.63 -2.82 -7.01
N GLY A 118 7.23 -3.61 -7.89
CA GLY A 118 7.45 -3.21 -9.27
C GLY A 118 6.16 -2.95 -10.03
N ALA A 119 5.15 -3.79 -9.82
CA ALA A 119 3.84 -3.63 -10.44
C ALA A 119 3.17 -2.33 -9.97
N LEU A 120 3.14 -2.08 -8.66
CA LEU A 120 2.58 -0.83 -8.12
C LEU A 120 3.27 0.39 -8.72
N THR A 121 4.58 0.38 -8.76
CA THR A 121 5.35 1.50 -9.29
C THR A 121 4.98 1.77 -10.76
N ARG A 122 4.90 0.73 -11.58
CA ARG A 122 4.53 0.87 -12.99
C ARG A 122 3.10 1.35 -13.18
N ILE A 123 2.17 0.84 -12.39
CA ILE A 123 0.77 1.26 -12.45
C ILE A 123 0.65 2.76 -12.17
N PHE A 124 1.32 3.25 -11.14
CA PHE A 124 1.21 4.64 -10.71
C PHE A 124 2.09 5.61 -11.52
N ARG A 125 2.96 5.10 -12.36
CA ARG A 125 3.65 5.93 -13.36
C ARG A 125 2.73 6.30 -14.52
N ASN A 126 1.69 5.52 -14.76
CA ASN A 126 0.72 5.76 -15.81
C ASN A 126 -0.34 6.73 -15.30
N SER A 127 -0.42 7.91 -15.91
CA SER A 127 -1.32 8.96 -15.45
C SER A 127 -2.79 8.58 -15.57
N THR A 128 -3.16 7.78 -16.56
CA THR A 128 -4.54 7.31 -16.74
C THR A 128 -4.94 6.40 -15.58
N ASN A 129 -4.08 5.43 -15.23
CA ASN A 129 -4.32 4.55 -14.09
C ASN A 129 -4.41 5.34 -12.79
N LYS A 130 -3.46 6.23 -12.57
CA LYS A 130 -3.40 7.03 -11.35
C LYS A 130 -4.67 7.88 -11.19
N ASN A 131 -5.12 8.53 -12.26
CA ASN A 131 -6.33 9.34 -12.21
C ASN A 131 -7.58 8.49 -11.96
N ALA A 132 -7.68 7.32 -12.57
CA ALA A 132 -8.79 6.40 -12.33
C ALA A 132 -8.85 5.97 -10.86
N LEU A 133 -7.71 5.64 -10.28
CA LEU A 133 -7.61 5.22 -8.87
C LEU A 133 -7.91 6.38 -7.92
N ARG A 134 -7.47 7.59 -8.25
CA ARG A 134 -7.78 8.78 -7.45
C ARG A 134 -9.28 9.08 -7.43
N ASN A 135 -10.00 8.70 -8.47
CA ASN A 135 -11.41 9.01 -8.63
C ASN A 135 -12.34 7.82 -8.39
N ALA A 136 -11.79 6.66 -8.02
CA ALA A 136 -12.61 5.48 -7.70
C ALA A 136 -13.56 5.81 -6.54
N ARG A 137 -14.85 5.46 -6.70
CA ARG A 137 -15.91 5.86 -5.77
C ARG A 137 -16.20 4.80 -4.71
N SER A 138 -15.79 3.57 -4.93
CA SER A 138 -16.01 2.49 -3.98
C SER A 138 -14.74 1.66 -3.82
N LYS A 139 -14.67 0.95 -2.69
CA LYS A 139 -13.55 0.05 -2.42
C LYS A 139 -13.49 -1.08 -3.46
N ALA A 140 -14.65 -1.59 -3.86
CA ALA A 140 -14.74 -2.62 -4.91
C ALA A 140 -14.20 -2.11 -6.25
N ASP A 141 -14.58 -0.91 -6.66
CA ASP A 141 -14.06 -0.30 -7.89
C ASP A 141 -12.55 -0.11 -7.82
N PHE A 142 -12.05 0.34 -6.67
CA PHE A 142 -10.62 0.54 -6.47
C PHE A 142 -9.85 -0.76 -6.69
N VAL A 143 -10.30 -1.86 -6.07
CA VAL A 143 -9.67 -3.17 -6.23
C VAL A 143 -9.72 -3.62 -7.68
N GLN A 144 -10.86 -3.47 -8.34
CA GLN A 144 -11.02 -3.89 -9.74
C GLN A 144 -10.11 -3.09 -10.69
N LEU A 145 -10.03 -1.79 -10.50
CA LEU A 145 -9.16 -0.94 -11.31
C LEU A 145 -7.68 -1.32 -11.11
N LEU A 146 -7.29 -1.56 -9.89
CA LEU A 146 -5.92 -1.92 -9.57
C LEU A 146 -5.55 -3.29 -10.15
N ALA A 147 -6.44 -4.28 -9.99
CA ALA A 147 -6.24 -5.62 -10.53
C ALA A 147 -6.18 -5.60 -12.06
N ALA A 148 -7.07 -4.84 -12.71
CA ALA A 148 -7.08 -4.71 -14.16
C ALA A 148 -5.80 -4.05 -14.68
N ALA A 149 -5.32 -3.02 -13.99
CA ALA A 149 -4.07 -2.36 -14.35
C ALA A 149 -2.87 -3.30 -14.23
N GLU A 150 -2.85 -4.14 -13.19
CA GLU A 150 -1.81 -5.14 -13.03
C GLU A 150 -1.80 -6.15 -14.19
N MET A 151 -2.97 -6.59 -14.60
CA MET A 151 -3.07 -7.56 -15.70
C MET A 151 -2.57 -7.03 -17.04
N LYS A 152 -2.55 -5.72 -17.23
CA LYS A 152 -2.10 -5.08 -18.46
C LYS A 152 -0.60 -4.80 -18.48
N LEU A 153 0.10 -5.10 -17.42
CA LEU A 153 1.56 -4.94 -17.39
C LEU A 153 2.24 -6.09 -18.17
#